data_ca38ed8309f02336085f977dedb7bd6b
#
_entry.id   ca38ed8309f02336085f977dedb7bd6b
#
_cell.length_a   1.000
_cell.length_b   1.000
_cell.length_c   1.000
_cell.angle_alpha   90.00
_cell.angle_beta   90.00
_cell.angle_gamma   90.00
#
_symmetry.space_group_name_H-M   'P 1'
#
loop_
_entity.id
_entity.type
_entity.pdbx_description
1 polymer ?
#
loop_
_entity_poly.entity_id
_entity_poly.type
_entity_poly.pdbx_seq_one_letter_code
_entity_poly.pdbx_strand_id
1 'polypeptide(L)'
;MSKKSQISNLTVPSVGGLSIYLAQIKKFPMLDAEEEYMLAKNWRENGNLKAAHKLVTSHLRLVAKIAMGYRGYGLPVNELISEGNLGLMQAVKKFDPEKGFRLATYAMWWIKASIQEYVLRSWSLVKMGTTTAQKKLFFNLKKIKNQIAPGQDGDLKDEQVDEISKRLDVESYEVVNMNRRMMGQEKSLNAPIKSGETDEWQDWLVDDSLD
;
A
#
# COMPACT_ATOMS: atom_id res chain seq x y z
N MET A 1 -0.38 8.60 -43.51
CA MET A 1 -1.35 8.94 -42.46
C MET A 1 -0.78 8.46 -41.11
N SER A 2 -0.26 9.39 -40.38
CA SER A 2 0.46 9.12 -39.11
C SER A 2 -0.54 8.72 -38.01
N LYS A 3 -0.46 7.48 -37.54
CA LYS A 3 -1.14 7.09 -36.29
C LYS A 3 -0.41 7.80 -35.14
N LYS A 4 -0.88 8.96 -34.75
CA LYS A 4 -0.50 9.59 -33.46
C LYS A 4 -0.72 8.55 -32.36
N SER A 5 0.36 8.15 -31.72
CA SER A 5 0.34 7.27 -30.56
C SER A 5 -0.48 7.96 -29.47
N GLN A 6 -1.65 7.41 -29.21
CA GLN A 6 -2.47 7.79 -28.06
C GLN A 6 -1.81 7.27 -26.78
N ILE A 7 -0.66 7.82 -26.42
CA ILE A 7 -0.13 7.79 -25.07
C ILE A 7 -0.69 9.04 -24.37
N SER A 8 -2.01 9.14 -24.37
CA SER A 8 -2.69 10.21 -23.67
C SER A 8 -3.04 9.73 -22.26
N ASN A 9 -2.28 10.24 -21.29
CA ASN A 9 -2.74 10.47 -19.92
C ASN A 9 -3.35 9.27 -19.21
N LEU A 10 -2.56 8.21 -18.96
CA LEU A 10 -2.85 7.22 -17.93
C LEU A 10 -2.57 7.81 -16.53
N THR A 11 -3.12 9.00 -16.26
CA THR A 11 -3.22 9.52 -14.90
C THR A 11 -4.31 8.73 -14.19
N VAL A 12 -4.00 8.23 -12.99
CA VAL A 12 -5.02 7.61 -12.14
C VAL A 12 -6.04 8.69 -11.79
N PRO A 13 -7.30 8.56 -12.16
CA PRO A 13 -8.25 9.65 -12.04
C PRO A 13 -8.70 9.85 -10.58
N SER A 14 -9.06 11.06 -10.24
CA SER A 14 -9.84 11.41 -9.04
C SER A 14 -11.17 10.61 -8.97
N VAL A 15 -11.82 10.59 -7.84
CA VAL A 15 -12.93 9.74 -7.36
C VAL A 15 -14.01 9.25 -8.37
N GLY A 16 -14.13 9.80 -9.56
CA GLY A 16 -15.06 9.28 -10.61
C GLY A 16 -14.42 8.45 -11.71
N GLY A 17 -13.11 8.40 -11.79
CA GLY A 17 -12.41 7.84 -12.93
C GLY A 17 -11.74 6.47 -12.70
N LEU A 18 -11.84 5.88 -11.50
CA LEU A 18 -11.24 4.57 -11.22
C LEU A 18 -11.79 3.48 -12.14
N SER A 19 -13.10 3.47 -12.39
CA SER A 19 -13.75 2.52 -13.29
C SER A 19 -13.27 2.67 -14.74
N ILE A 20 -13.07 3.91 -15.19
CA ILE A 20 -12.54 4.23 -16.52
C ILE A 20 -11.09 3.74 -16.63
N TYR A 21 -10.27 4.05 -15.63
CA TYR A 21 -8.89 3.57 -15.56
C TYR A 21 -8.82 2.04 -15.61
N LEU A 22 -9.62 1.35 -14.78
CA LEU A 22 -9.66 -0.12 -14.75
C LEU A 22 -10.14 -0.71 -16.11
N ALA A 23 -11.06 -0.03 -16.81
CA ALA A 23 -11.47 -0.44 -18.15
C ALA A 23 -10.36 -0.21 -19.19
N GLN A 24 -9.58 0.87 -19.06
CA GLN A 24 -8.46 1.15 -19.96
C GLN A 24 -7.30 0.17 -19.79
N ILE A 25 -6.90 -0.15 -18.57
CA ILE A 25 -5.79 -1.08 -18.33
C ILE A 25 -6.09 -2.50 -18.81
N LYS A 26 -7.38 -2.89 -18.87
CA LYS A 26 -7.80 -4.19 -19.43
C LYS A 26 -7.54 -4.32 -20.94
N LYS A 27 -7.42 -3.22 -21.67
CA LYS A 27 -7.18 -3.22 -23.12
C LYS A 27 -5.73 -3.56 -23.48
N PHE A 28 -4.79 -3.42 -22.54
CA PHE A 28 -3.39 -3.77 -22.82
C PHE A 28 -3.22 -5.29 -22.85
N PRO A 29 -2.57 -5.83 -23.90
CA PRO A 29 -2.31 -7.25 -24.01
C PRO A 29 -1.34 -7.72 -22.92
N MET A 30 -1.49 -8.96 -22.50
CA MET A 30 -0.48 -9.63 -21.68
C MET A 30 0.66 -10.09 -22.58
N LEU A 31 1.89 -10.02 -22.07
CA LEU A 31 3.07 -10.43 -22.79
C LEU A 31 3.37 -11.91 -22.56
N ASP A 32 3.77 -12.60 -23.63
CA ASP A 32 4.35 -13.93 -23.54
C ASP A 32 5.78 -13.86 -22.97
N ALA A 33 6.31 -15.00 -22.55
CA ALA A 33 7.62 -15.06 -21.89
C ALA A 33 8.76 -14.58 -22.82
N GLU A 34 8.70 -14.97 -24.09
CA GLU A 34 9.69 -14.58 -25.10
C GLU A 34 9.63 -13.09 -25.42
N GLU A 35 8.43 -12.56 -25.60
CA GLU A 35 8.21 -11.13 -25.86
C GLU A 35 8.65 -10.27 -24.65
N GLU A 36 8.33 -10.70 -23.43
CA GLU A 36 8.77 -10.06 -22.19
C GLU A 36 10.30 -10.02 -22.10
N TYR A 37 10.96 -11.15 -22.37
CA TYR A 37 12.41 -11.25 -22.38
C TYR A 37 13.06 -10.30 -23.41
N MET A 38 12.58 -10.30 -24.65
CA MET A 38 13.09 -9.44 -25.72
C MET A 38 12.92 -7.94 -25.39
N LEU A 39 11.77 -7.57 -24.83
CA LEU A 39 11.51 -6.19 -24.41
C LEU A 39 12.40 -5.79 -23.22
N ALA A 40 12.58 -6.66 -22.24
CA ALA A 40 13.43 -6.40 -21.09
C ALA A 40 14.89 -6.26 -21.47
N LYS A 41 15.38 -7.13 -22.36
CA LYS A 41 16.74 -7.05 -22.92
C LYS A 41 16.95 -5.75 -23.69
N ASN A 42 16.02 -5.40 -24.57
CA ASN A 42 16.09 -4.16 -25.35
C ASN A 42 16.06 -2.90 -24.44
N TRP A 43 15.29 -2.93 -23.36
CA TRP A 43 15.31 -1.86 -22.37
C TRP A 43 16.66 -1.76 -21.65
N ARG A 44 17.22 -2.90 -21.22
CA ARG A 44 18.46 -2.93 -20.45
C ARG A 44 19.70 -2.55 -21.28
N GLU A 45 19.80 -3.03 -22.52
CA GLU A 45 20.96 -2.82 -23.39
C GLU A 45 20.91 -1.48 -24.14
N ASN A 46 19.73 -1.11 -24.63
CA ASN A 46 19.57 0.03 -25.53
C ASN A 46 18.85 1.22 -24.88
N GLY A 47 18.36 1.09 -23.64
CA GLY A 47 17.59 2.14 -22.98
C GLY A 47 16.27 2.48 -23.70
N ASN A 48 15.68 1.52 -24.45
CA ASN A 48 14.52 1.76 -25.29
C ASN A 48 13.26 2.03 -24.45
N LEU A 49 12.87 3.30 -24.34
CA LEU A 49 11.69 3.74 -23.59
C LEU A 49 10.38 3.09 -24.05
N LYS A 50 10.25 2.79 -25.37
CA LYS A 50 9.03 2.12 -25.89
C LYS A 50 8.91 0.69 -25.36
N ALA A 51 10.04 -0.01 -25.22
CA ALA A 51 10.07 -1.34 -24.62
C ALA A 51 9.69 -1.28 -23.13
N ALA A 52 10.26 -0.34 -22.36
CA ALA A 52 9.90 -0.11 -20.97
C ALA A 52 8.42 0.24 -20.80
N HIS A 53 7.87 1.11 -21.62
CA HIS A 53 6.44 1.45 -21.63
C HIS A 53 5.56 0.23 -21.86
N LYS A 54 5.93 -0.65 -22.82
CA LYS A 54 5.17 -1.86 -23.12
C LYS A 54 5.21 -2.84 -21.95
N LEU A 55 6.37 -2.98 -21.27
CA LEU A 55 6.51 -3.78 -20.04
C LEU A 55 5.65 -3.25 -18.90
N VAL A 56 5.65 -1.94 -18.67
CA VAL A 56 4.83 -1.32 -17.60
C VAL A 56 3.33 -1.48 -17.91
N THR A 57 2.88 -1.11 -19.11
CA THR A 57 1.45 -1.11 -19.46
C THR A 57 0.83 -2.50 -19.41
N SER A 58 1.55 -3.54 -19.80
CA SER A 58 1.09 -4.92 -19.74
C SER A 58 0.90 -5.44 -18.30
N HIS A 59 1.57 -4.82 -17.31
CA HIS A 59 1.52 -5.23 -15.89
C HIS A 59 0.66 -4.33 -15.00
N LEU A 60 0.01 -3.27 -15.54
CA LEU A 60 -0.86 -2.39 -14.75
C LEU A 60 -2.03 -3.13 -14.08
N ARG A 61 -2.54 -4.20 -14.71
CA ARG A 61 -3.59 -5.04 -14.09
C ARG A 61 -3.10 -5.75 -12.83
N LEU A 62 -1.83 -6.15 -12.79
CA LEU A 62 -1.22 -6.74 -11.61
C LEU A 62 -1.16 -5.72 -10.46
N VAL A 63 -0.77 -4.48 -10.77
CA VAL A 63 -0.76 -3.38 -9.77
C VAL A 63 -2.15 -3.16 -9.19
N ALA A 64 -3.17 -3.00 -10.05
CA ALA A 64 -4.54 -2.79 -9.59
C ALA A 64 -5.04 -3.94 -8.70
N LYS A 65 -4.74 -5.20 -9.07
CA LYS A 65 -5.10 -6.38 -8.29
C LYS A 65 -4.44 -6.37 -6.89
N ILE A 66 -3.17 -6.00 -6.81
CA ILE A 66 -2.44 -5.93 -5.53
C ILE A 66 -2.98 -4.77 -4.70
N ALA A 67 -3.14 -3.57 -5.28
CA ALA A 67 -3.63 -2.37 -4.59
C ALA A 67 -5.02 -2.59 -3.98
N MET A 68 -5.92 -3.29 -4.68
CA MET A 68 -7.24 -3.66 -4.17
C MET A 68 -7.18 -4.49 -2.88
N GLY A 69 -6.12 -5.25 -2.67
CA GLY A 69 -5.89 -6.00 -1.42
C GLY A 69 -5.63 -5.10 -0.20
N TYR A 70 -5.23 -3.85 -0.43
CA TYR A 70 -4.93 -2.87 0.63
C TYR A 70 -6.05 -1.85 0.88
N ARG A 71 -7.20 -1.96 0.21
CA ARG A 71 -8.34 -1.03 0.40
C ARG A 71 -8.86 -0.94 1.84
N GLY A 72 -8.65 -1.99 2.64
CA GLY A 72 -9.11 -2.07 4.03
C GLY A 72 -8.36 -1.16 5.03
N TYR A 73 -7.34 -0.43 4.57
CA TYR A 73 -6.57 0.51 5.39
C TYR A 73 -7.13 1.94 5.37
N GLY A 74 -8.27 2.18 4.72
CA GLY A 74 -8.95 3.49 4.70
C GLY A 74 -8.36 4.52 3.75
N LEU A 75 -7.34 4.15 2.96
CA LEU A 75 -6.71 5.04 1.99
C LEU A 75 -7.37 4.94 0.60
N PRO A 76 -7.38 6.03 -0.19
CA PRO A 76 -7.95 6.03 -1.53
C PRO A 76 -7.25 5.02 -2.45
N VAL A 77 -8.03 4.17 -3.12
CA VAL A 77 -7.49 3.09 -3.98
C VAL A 77 -6.69 3.64 -5.17
N ASN A 78 -7.08 4.79 -5.71
CA ASN A 78 -6.33 5.47 -6.77
C ASN A 78 -4.90 5.82 -6.35
N GLU A 79 -4.70 6.26 -5.12
CA GLU A 79 -3.37 6.56 -4.57
C GLU A 79 -2.56 5.28 -4.35
N LEU A 80 -3.19 4.22 -3.82
CA LEU A 80 -2.55 2.91 -3.70
C LEU A 80 -2.08 2.37 -5.07
N ILE A 81 -2.88 2.58 -6.12
CA ILE A 81 -2.51 2.20 -7.49
C ILE A 81 -1.34 3.06 -7.99
N SER A 82 -1.36 4.37 -7.73
CA SER A 82 -0.28 5.28 -8.14
C SER A 82 1.05 4.89 -7.52
N GLU A 83 1.06 4.63 -6.21
CA GLU A 83 2.26 4.15 -5.51
C GLU A 83 2.69 2.75 -6.00
N GLY A 84 1.74 1.87 -6.26
CA GLY A 84 2.02 0.57 -6.87
C GLY A 84 2.63 0.69 -8.28
N ASN A 85 2.21 1.67 -9.07
CA ASN A 85 2.81 1.95 -10.38
C ASN A 85 4.25 2.45 -10.26
N LEU A 86 4.56 3.26 -9.24
CA LEU A 86 5.95 3.64 -8.93
C LEU A 86 6.80 2.41 -8.61
N GLY A 87 6.29 1.49 -7.78
CA GLY A 87 6.93 0.21 -7.50
C GLY A 87 7.15 -0.63 -8.75
N LEU A 88 6.15 -0.72 -9.64
CA LEU A 88 6.29 -1.42 -10.93
C LEU A 88 7.37 -0.80 -11.82
N MET A 89 7.43 0.53 -11.91
CA MET A 89 8.47 1.22 -12.70
C MET A 89 9.87 0.95 -12.14
N GLN A 90 10.03 0.93 -10.82
CA GLN A 90 11.29 0.55 -10.19
C GLN A 90 11.67 -0.91 -10.48
N ALA A 91 10.69 -1.81 -10.47
CA ALA A 91 10.90 -3.20 -10.83
C ALA A 91 11.39 -3.33 -12.28
N VAL A 92 10.73 -2.70 -13.25
CA VAL A 92 11.13 -2.71 -14.67
C VAL A 92 12.55 -2.16 -14.86
N LYS A 93 12.90 -1.09 -14.13
CA LYS A 93 14.24 -0.50 -14.19
C LYS A 93 15.35 -1.43 -13.70
N LYS A 94 15.05 -2.27 -12.70
CA LYS A 94 16.03 -3.16 -12.05
C LYS A 94 15.90 -4.62 -12.49
N PHE A 95 14.96 -4.93 -13.37
CA PHE A 95 14.70 -6.30 -13.80
C PHE A 95 15.84 -6.84 -14.65
N ASP A 96 16.24 -8.07 -14.35
CA ASP A 96 17.25 -8.82 -15.10
C ASP A 96 16.60 -10.03 -15.77
N PRO A 97 16.38 -10.00 -17.10
CA PRO A 97 15.75 -11.09 -17.82
C PRO A 97 16.62 -12.37 -17.87
N GLU A 98 17.96 -12.24 -17.74
CA GLU A 98 18.88 -13.39 -17.79
C GLU A 98 18.74 -14.34 -16.58
N LYS A 99 18.08 -13.88 -15.51
CA LYS A 99 17.82 -14.71 -14.32
C LYS A 99 16.70 -15.75 -14.49
N GLY A 100 16.03 -15.78 -15.64
CA GLY A 100 15.01 -16.77 -15.98
C GLY A 100 13.67 -16.64 -15.26
N PHE A 101 13.45 -15.57 -14.46
CA PHE A 101 12.19 -15.33 -13.77
C PHE A 101 11.32 -14.38 -14.58
N ARG A 102 9.99 -14.52 -14.44
CA ARG A 102 9.02 -13.60 -15.04
C ARG A 102 9.03 -12.25 -14.32
N LEU A 103 8.88 -11.15 -15.11
CA LEU A 103 8.77 -9.80 -14.55
C LEU A 103 7.64 -9.69 -13.52
N ALA A 104 6.50 -10.34 -13.75
CA ALA A 104 5.37 -10.33 -12.82
C ALA A 104 5.77 -10.79 -11.41
N THR A 105 6.56 -11.86 -11.29
CA THR A 105 7.03 -12.39 -10.00
C THR A 105 7.95 -11.40 -9.29
N TYR A 106 8.88 -10.81 -10.01
CA TYR A 106 9.81 -9.81 -9.48
C TYR A 106 9.09 -8.51 -9.11
N ALA A 107 8.24 -8.00 -9.99
CA ALA A 107 7.50 -6.76 -9.80
C ALA A 107 6.54 -6.84 -8.60
N MET A 108 5.96 -8.00 -8.31
CA MET A 108 5.04 -8.17 -7.19
C MET A 108 5.66 -7.73 -5.85
N TRP A 109 6.95 -7.99 -5.63
CA TRP A 109 7.66 -7.56 -4.42
C TRP A 109 7.81 -6.04 -4.35
N TRP A 110 8.20 -5.41 -5.46
CA TRP A 110 8.35 -3.96 -5.56
C TRP A 110 7.03 -3.22 -5.38
N ILE A 111 5.98 -3.72 -6.05
CA ILE A 111 4.63 -3.14 -5.94
C ILE A 111 4.13 -3.22 -4.50
N LYS A 112 4.24 -4.39 -3.86
CA LYS A 112 3.84 -4.55 -2.45
C LYS A 112 4.65 -3.66 -1.52
N ALA A 113 5.97 -3.59 -1.69
CA ALA A 113 6.83 -2.77 -0.85
C ALA A 113 6.45 -1.27 -0.96
N SER A 114 6.24 -0.76 -2.18
CA SER A 114 5.86 0.64 -2.42
C SER A 114 4.49 0.96 -1.79
N ILE A 115 3.49 0.09 -2.01
CA ILE A 115 2.16 0.27 -1.41
C ILE A 115 2.23 0.22 0.12
N GLN A 116 2.95 -0.74 0.69
CA GLN A 116 3.09 -0.88 2.14
C GLN A 116 3.80 0.32 2.77
N GLU A 117 4.84 0.84 2.13
CA GLU A 117 5.53 2.04 2.58
C GLU A 117 4.57 3.24 2.58
N TYR A 118 3.81 3.42 1.51
CA TYR A 118 2.80 4.47 1.42
C TYR A 118 1.74 4.33 2.52
N VAL A 119 1.20 3.12 2.72
CA VAL A 119 0.19 2.86 3.78
C VAL A 119 0.75 3.24 5.15
N LEU A 120 1.95 2.79 5.52
CA LEU A 120 2.56 3.12 6.81
C LEU A 120 2.80 4.62 7.01
N ARG A 121 3.07 5.36 5.93
CA ARG A 121 3.32 6.80 5.98
C ARG A 121 2.03 7.62 6.08
N SER A 122 0.96 7.15 5.43
CA SER A 122 -0.27 7.93 5.20
C SER A 122 -1.45 7.50 6.07
N TRP A 123 -1.32 6.38 6.82
CA TRP A 123 -2.40 5.84 7.63
C TRP A 123 -2.70 6.69 8.86
N SER A 124 -1.68 7.33 9.47
CA SER A 124 -1.78 8.14 10.69
C SER A 124 -0.82 9.32 10.61
N LEU A 125 -1.18 10.45 11.25
CA LEU A 125 -0.30 11.62 11.42
C LEU A 125 0.94 11.26 12.23
N VAL A 126 0.77 10.38 13.24
CA VAL A 126 1.89 9.85 14.02
C VAL A 126 2.47 8.64 13.30
N LYS A 127 3.74 8.74 12.90
CA LYS A 127 4.41 7.69 12.13
C LYS A 127 4.33 6.32 12.82
N MET A 128 3.75 5.36 12.12
CA MET A 128 3.61 3.98 12.57
C MET A 128 4.65 3.07 11.88
N GLY A 129 4.99 1.95 12.53
CA GLY A 129 5.82 0.92 11.89
C GLY A 129 7.26 1.33 11.64
N THR A 130 7.93 1.90 12.61
CA THR A 130 9.35 2.27 12.53
C THR A 130 10.27 1.04 12.56
N THR A 131 9.92 0.02 13.34
CA THR A 131 10.68 -1.23 13.44
C THR A 131 10.11 -2.34 12.53
N THR A 132 10.90 -3.38 12.28
CA THR A 132 10.46 -4.55 11.52
C THR A 132 9.31 -5.28 12.22
N ALA A 133 9.35 -5.39 13.55
CA ALA A 133 8.32 -5.98 14.38
C ALA A 133 6.99 -5.21 14.24
N GLN A 134 7.04 -3.88 14.35
CA GLN A 134 5.87 -3.02 14.19
C GLN A 134 5.25 -3.12 12.78
N LYS A 135 6.07 -3.22 11.73
CA LYS A 135 5.57 -3.45 10.36
C LYS A 135 4.88 -4.80 10.23
N LYS A 136 5.47 -5.87 10.78
CA LYS A 136 4.83 -7.19 10.81
C LYS A 136 3.47 -7.13 11.52
N LEU A 137 3.42 -6.50 12.69
CA LEU A 137 2.19 -6.34 13.46
C LEU A 137 1.15 -5.54 12.69
N PHE A 138 1.48 -4.38 12.17
CA PHE A 138 0.55 -3.51 11.47
C PHE A 138 -0.21 -4.23 10.34
N PHE A 139 0.49 -5.03 9.52
CA PHE A 139 -0.13 -5.72 8.40
C PHE A 139 -0.80 -7.05 8.75
N ASN A 140 -0.42 -7.69 9.85
CA ASN A 140 -0.90 -9.03 10.17
C ASN A 140 -1.82 -9.08 11.39
N LEU A 141 -1.74 -8.12 12.33
CA LEU A 141 -2.46 -8.15 13.61
C LEU A 141 -3.98 -8.32 13.40
N LYS A 142 -4.60 -7.49 12.56
CA LYS A 142 -6.04 -7.56 12.29
C LYS A 142 -6.47 -8.92 11.76
N LYS A 143 -5.69 -9.51 10.86
CA LYS A 143 -5.97 -10.82 10.29
C LYS A 143 -5.89 -11.92 11.34
N ILE A 144 -4.82 -11.90 12.15
CA ILE A 144 -4.60 -12.92 13.18
C ILE A 144 -5.64 -12.76 14.29
N LYS A 145 -5.93 -11.53 14.74
CA LYS A 145 -6.98 -11.24 15.70
C LYS A 145 -8.32 -11.83 15.27
N ASN A 146 -8.71 -11.63 14.03
CA ASN A 146 -9.96 -12.18 13.48
C ASN A 146 -9.95 -13.73 13.39
N GLN A 147 -8.79 -14.36 13.32
CA GLN A 147 -8.67 -15.83 13.33
C GLN A 147 -8.77 -16.41 14.75
N ILE A 148 -8.19 -15.72 15.74
CA ILE A 148 -8.15 -16.18 17.14
C ILE A 148 -9.45 -15.85 17.86
N ALA A 149 -9.98 -14.66 17.64
CA ALA A 149 -11.18 -14.14 18.31
C ALA A 149 -12.09 -13.41 17.33
N PRO A 150 -12.85 -14.14 16.50
CA PRO A 150 -13.75 -13.54 15.51
C PRO A 150 -14.83 -12.70 16.21
N GLY A 151 -14.97 -11.44 15.79
CA GLY A 151 -16.00 -10.52 16.30
C GLY A 151 -15.69 -9.89 17.66
N GLN A 152 -14.51 -10.10 18.24
CA GLN A 152 -14.09 -9.41 19.45
C GLN A 152 -13.42 -8.08 19.10
N ASP A 153 -14.15 -6.98 19.31
CA ASP A 153 -13.60 -5.63 19.27
C ASP A 153 -13.14 -5.24 20.68
N GLY A 154 -11.95 -4.63 20.80
CA GLY A 154 -11.40 -4.18 22.06
C GLY A 154 -10.02 -4.74 22.39
N ASP A 155 -9.63 -4.63 23.66
CA ASP A 155 -8.33 -5.08 24.13
C ASP A 155 -8.19 -6.61 24.02
N LEU A 156 -6.97 -7.04 23.74
CA LEU A 156 -6.61 -8.45 23.66
C LEU A 156 -6.42 -9.02 25.05
N LYS A 157 -6.84 -10.27 25.26
CA LYS A 157 -6.54 -11.03 26.48
C LYS A 157 -5.07 -11.48 26.45
N ASP A 158 -4.48 -11.72 27.63
CA ASP A 158 -3.08 -12.11 27.74
C ASP A 158 -2.74 -13.36 26.92
N GLU A 159 -3.63 -14.37 26.93
CA GLU A 159 -3.46 -15.59 26.13
C GLU A 159 -3.42 -15.30 24.62
N GLN A 160 -4.23 -14.35 24.14
CA GLN A 160 -4.27 -13.92 22.73
C GLN A 160 -3.01 -13.14 22.35
N VAL A 161 -2.52 -12.30 23.27
CA VAL A 161 -1.27 -11.54 23.10
C VAL A 161 -0.11 -12.51 22.94
N ASP A 162 -0.01 -13.53 23.79
CA ASP A 162 1.05 -14.53 23.74
C ASP A 162 0.98 -15.38 22.46
N GLU A 163 -0.22 -15.72 22.02
CA GLU A 163 -0.39 -16.46 20.76
C GLU A 163 0.05 -15.62 19.54
N ILE A 164 -0.32 -14.34 19.50
CA ILE A 164 0.08 -13.43 18.43
C ILE A 164 1.60 -13.20 18.45
N SER A 165 2.16 -12.99 19.64
CA SER A 165 3.59 -12.82 19.89
C SER A 165 4.37 -14.01 19.32
N LYS A 166 3.98 -15.24 19.64
CA LYS A 166 4.59 -16.47 19.12
C LYS A 166 4.43 -16.63 17.61
N ARG A 167 3.25 -16.35 17.05
CA ARG A 167 2.99 -16.48 15.59
C ARG A 167 3.79 -15.50 14.75
N LEU A 168 3.98 -14.28 15.25
CA LEU A 168 4.68 -13.21 14.53
C LEU A 168 6.14 -13.06 14.93
N ASP A 169 6.60 -13.78 15.96
CA ASP A 169 7.94 -13.66 16.51
C ASP A 169 8.23 -12.17 16.84
N VAL A 170 7.45 -11.63 17.77
CA VAL A 170 7.52 -10.25 18.26
C VAL A 170 7.24 -10.22 19.76
N GLU A 171 7.73 -9.21 20.46
CA GLU A 171 7.52 -9.03 21.91
C GLU A 171 6.05 -8.76 22.24
N SER A 172 5.56 -9.33 23.36
CA SER A 172 4.17 -9.19 23.81
C SER A 172 3.76 -7.74 24.02
N TYR A 173 4.65 -6.90 24.57
CA TYR A 173 4.37 -5.47 24.76
C TYR A 173 4.16 -4.71 23.45
N GLU A 174 4.85 -5.10 22.37
CA GLU A 174 4.65 -4.48 21.05
C GLU A 174 3.28 -4.85 20.46
N VAL A 175 2.79 -6.08 20.74
CA VAL A 175 1.45 -6.52 20.32
C VAL A 175 0.39 -5.64 20.99
N VAL A 176 0.48 -5.45 22.33
CA VAL A 176 -0.45 -4.61 23.10
C VAL A 176 -0.42 -3.17 22.62
N ASN A 177 0.78 -2.58 22.46
CA ASN A 177 0.94 -1.21 21.98
C ASN A 177 0.36 -1.02 20.59
N MET A 178 0.63 -1.95 19.66
CA MET A 178 0.10 -1.87 18.30
C MET A 178 -1.42 -2.01 18.28
N ASN A 179 -1.98 -2.94 19.08
CA ASN A 179 -3.44 -3.10 19.18
C ASN A 179 -4.10 -1.80 19.64
N ARG A 180 -3.59 -1.16 20.70
CA ARG A 180 -4.14 0.11 21.22
C ARG A 180 -4.05 1.23 20.18
N ARG A 181 -2.93 1.36 19.46
CA ARG A 181 -2.76 2.36 18.40
C ARG A 181 -3.70 2.14 17.21
N MET A 182 -3.98 0.88 16.86
CA MET A 182 -4.86 0.54 15.74
C MET A 182 -6.36 0.61 16.08
N MET A 183 -6.72 0.58 17.35
CA MET A 183 -8.11 0.72 17.83
C MET A 183 -8.58 2.16 17.89
N GLY A 184 -7.68 3.10 18.20
CA GLY A 184 -7.98 4.51 18.31
C GLY A 184 -7.88 5.22 16.96
N GLN A 185 -8.97 5.83 16.48
CA GLN A 185 -8.86 6.83 15.41
C GLN A 185 -8.36 8.15 16.01
N GLU A 186 -7.58 8.88 15.23
CA GLU A 186 -7.15 10.23 15.59
C GLU A 186 -8.38 11.12 15.75
N LYS A 187 -8.46 11.81 16.88
CA LYS A 187 -9.56 12.74 17.15
C LYS A 187 -9.14 14.13 16.71
N SER A 188 -10.08 14.90 16.15
CA SER A 188 -9.86 16.31 15.86
C SER A 188 -9.78 17.09 17.16
N LEU A 189 -8.76 17.93 17.33
CA LEU A 189 -8.67 18.87 18.44
C LEU A 189 -9.71 19.99 18.37
N ASN A 190 -10.23 20.27 17.16
CA ASN A 190 -11.31 21.21 16.92
C ASN A 190 -12.71 20.58 17.10
N ALA A 191 -12.79 19.33 17.56
CA ALA A 191 -14.08 18.73 17.88
C ALA A 191 -14.61 19.29 19.20
N PRO A 192 -15.91 19.63 19.29
CA PRO A 192 -16.52 20.09 20.53
C PRO A 192 -16.48 18.97 21.58
N ILE A 193 -16.22 19.32 22.83
CA ILE A 193 -16.14 18.38 23.95
C ILE A 193 -17.47 17.71 24.18
N LYS A 194 -18.56 18.48 24.12
CA LYS A 194 -19.92 17.97 24.17
C LYS A 194 -20.76 18.52 23.02
N SER A 195 -21.73 17.75 22.61
CA SER A 195 -22.65 18.15 21.54
C SER A 195 -23.43 19.40 21.95
N GLY A 196 -23.20 20.51 21.24
CA GLY A 196 -23.84 21.79 21.48
C GLY A 196 -23.04 22.80 22.32
N GLU A 197 -21.86 22.46 22.80
CA GLU A 197 -20.90 23.39 23.42
C GLU A 197 -19.95 23.98 22.37
N THR A 198 -19.44 25.18 22.65
CA THR A 198 -18.45 25.88 21.80
C THR A 198 -17.01 25.51 22.15
N ASP A 199 -16.79 24.89 23.32
CA ASP A 199 -15.46 24.52 23.80
C ASP A 199 -14.90 23.33 23.04
N GLU A 200 -13.72 23.50 22.49
CA GLU A 200 -12.99 22.51 21.69
C GLU A 200 -11.96 21.76 22.56
N TRP A 201 -11.56 20.56 22.14
CA TRP A 201 -10.50 19.82 22.85
C TRP A 201 -9.18 20.57 22.91
N GLN A 202 -8.88 21.43 21.94
CA GLN A 202 -7.67 22.25 21.94
C GLN A 202 -7.59 23.26 23.09
N ASP A 203 -8.76 23.78 23.57
CA ASP A 203 -8.82 24.76 24.64
C ASP A 203 -8.41 24.21 26.00
N TRP A 204 -8.39 22.87 26.11
CA TRP A 204 -8.00 22.13 27.32
C TRP A 204 -6.53 21.70 27.33
N LEU A 205 -5.81 21.93 26.22
CA LEU A 205 -4.39 21.61 26.17
C LEU A 205 -3.57 22.67 26.92
N VAL A 206 -2.86 22.23 27.94
CA VAL A 206 -1.94 23.05 28.71
C VAL A 206 -0.53 22.80 28.21
N ASP A 207 0.24 23.86 27.99
CA ASP A 207 1.65 23.76 27.67
C ASP A 207 2.46 23.66 28.98
N ASP A 208 2.92 22.44 29.27
CA ASP A 208 3.76 22.15 30.44
C ASP A 208 5.24 22.57 30.28
N SER A 209 5.59 23.17 29.14
CA SER A 209 6.99 23.55 28.82
C SER A 209 7.39 24.94 29.32
N LEU A 210 6.53 25.62 30.07
CA LEU A 210 6.72 27.01 30.55
C LEU A 210 7.13 27.13 32.02
N ASP A 211 7.78 26.09 32.60
CA ASP A 211 8.45 26.20 33.91
C ASP A 211 9.97 26.22 33.79
#